data_5ff986325cec69a0b405b665daf38084
#
_entry.id   5ff986325cec69a0b405b665daf38084
#
_cell.length_a   1.000
_cell.length_b   1.000
_cell.length_c   1.000
_cell.angle_alpha   90.00
_cell.angle_beta   90.00
_cell.angle_gamma   90.00
#
_symmetry.space_group_name_H-M   'P 1'
#
loop_
_entity.id
_entity.type
_entity.pdbx_description
1 polymer ?
#
loop_
_entity_poly.entity_id
_entity_poly.type
_entity_poly.pdbx_seq_one_letter_code
_entity_poly.pdbx_strand_id
1 'polypeptide(L)'
;MKVLMKGNEALGEAAIRAGCVHFFGYPITPQTEVPEYLVKRLPEVDGKFVQAESEIGAIHMVFGAAGVGVKCMTSSSSPGISLMAEGLSYIAACELPCVIINIMRAGPGLGGILPSQSDYLQATKGHGHGDYQLIVLAPATVQEAVDLMILAFELAERYRNPVMVCADGMIGQMMEPVEFPGEGRGEPLSDNDWALTGCEGRTRRIVNSLYLTPEVLHEHNRKLKRKYDMIADREKRWERYGGMGNFDLLLVAFGTMARICKTAVDELKEEGLRVGLFRPITLNPFPLEACREAMDDIVDDGPVLSVEMSMGQLVQDVKLAAEGSRTVELFGTAGGIVPSPNQVAERVRSLLGKETRPTIDLPANPQWLPVCPQAQADGIPCPEVGRDCEICERAYP
;
A
#
# COMPACT_ATOMS: atom_id res chain seq x y z
N MET A 1 -25.75 8.85 -6.07
CA MET A 1 -26.34 8.67 -4.72
C MET A 1 -25.25 8.10 -3.82
N LYS A 2 -24.99 8.76 -2.69
CA LYS A 2 -23.97 8.27 -1.73
C LYS A 2 -24.52 7.12 -0.91
N VAL A 3 -23.69 6.08 -0.72
CA VAL A 3 -23.98 4.91 0.09
C VAL A 3 -22.95 4.83 1.21
N LEU A 4 -23.37 4.56 2.44
CA LEU A 4 -22.48 4.37 3.57
C LEU A 4 -21.91 2.95 3.52
N MET A 5 -20.60 2.80 3.34
CA MET A 5 -19.92 1.50 3.20
C MET A 5 -18.60 1.45 3.96
N LYS A 6 -18.20 0.25 4.37
CA LYS A 6 -16.83 0.00 4.83
C LYS A 6 -15.84 0.06 3.65
N GLY A 7 -14.61 0.47 3.91
CA GLY A 7 -13.58 0.54 2.87
C GLY A 7 -13.34 -0.79 2.15
N ASN A 8 -13.27 -1.90 2.88
CA ASN A 8 -13.13 -3.23 2.29
C ASN A 8 -14.28 -3.60 1.35
N GLU A 9 -15.53 -3.32 1.75
CA GLU A 9 -16.72 -3.57 0.93
C GLU A 9 -16.73 -2.64 -0.30
N ALA A 10 -16.35 -1.37 -0.10
CA ALA A 10 -16.30 -0.38 -1.18
C ALA A 10 -15.26 -0.74 -2.25
N LEU A 11 -14.09 -1.28 -1.85
CA LEU A 11 -13.09 -1.83 -2.78
C LEU A 11 -13.67 -2.99 -3.61
N GLY A 12 -14.42 -3.90 -2.98
CA GLY A 12 -15.11 -5.01 -3.65
C GLY A 12 -16.13 -4.53 -4.68
N GLU A 13 -17.01 -3.59 -4.30
CA GLU A 13 -18.01 -3.04 -5.23
C GLU A 13 -17.36 -2.24 -6.35
N ALA A 14 -16.31 -1.45 -6.05
CA ALA A 14 -15.57 -0.70 -7.05
C ALA A 14 -14.93 -1.61 -8.12
N ALA A 15 -14.43 -2.78 -7.71
CA ALA A 15 -13.91 -3.78 -8.65
C ALA A 15 -15.01 -4.28 -9.61
N ILE A 16 -16.21 -4.59 -9.09
CA ILE A 16 -17.34 -4.99 -9.91
C ILE A 16 -17.73 -3.87 -10.88
N ARG A 17 -17.75 -2.61 -10.40
CA ARG A 17 -18.04 -1.43 -11.25
C ARG A 17 -16.98 -1.20 -12.33
N ALA A 18 -15.72 -1.58 -12.06
CA ALA A 18 -14.65 -1.58 -13.07
C ALA A 18 -14.77 -2.74 -14.08
N GLY A 19 -15.78 -3.60 -13.93
CA GLY A 19 -16.01 -4.77 -14.79
C GLY A 19 -15.22 -6.02 -14.40
N CYS A 20 -14.64 -6.06 -13.21
CA CYS A 20 -14.01 -7.26 -12.68
C CYS A 20 -15.08 -8.19 -12.09
N VAL A 21 -15.27 -9.34 -12.72
CA VAL A 21 -16.22 -10.35 -12.29
C VAL A 21 -15.57 -11.69 -11.90
N HIS A 22 -14.25 -11.71 -11.75
CA HIS A 22 -13.49 -12.91 -11.34
C HIS A 22 -12.60 -12.59 -10.14
N PHE A 23 -12.89 -13.22 -9.02
CA PHE A 23 -12.12 -13.12 -7.78
C PHE A 23 -11.58 -14.48 -7.36
N PHE A 24 -10.29 -14.51 -7.03
CA PHE A 24 -9.60 -15.66 -6.46
C PHE A 24 -8.88 -15.23 -5.20
N GLY A 25 -9.17 -15.79 -4.05
CA GLY A 25 -8.57 -15.32 -2.82
C GLY A 25 -8.55 -16.35 -1.70
N TYR A 26 -7.85 -16.00 -0.64
CA TYR A 26 -7.78 -16.74 0.61
C TYR A 26 -8.09 -15.78 1.77
N PRO A 27 -8.89 -16.18 2.77
CA PRO A 27 -9.28 -15.28 3.85
C PRO A 27 -8.10 -14.97 4.78
N ILE A 28 -7.91 -13.68 5.06
CA ILE A 28 -6.91 -13.18 6.00
C ILE A 28 -7.37 -11.83 6.57
N THR A 29 -7.18 -11.62 7.89
CA THR A 29 -7.48 -10.35 8.55
C THR A 29 -6.37 -9.32 8.25
N PRO A 30 -6.69 -8.01 7.98
CA PRO A 30 -7.99 -7.36 8.11
C PRO A 30 -8.75 -7.12 6.79
N GLN A 31 -8.50 -7.90 5.74
CA GLN A 31 -9.17 -7.75 4.45
C GLN A 31 -10.46 -8.61 4.30
N THR A 32 -10.87 -9.31 5.34
CA THR A 32 -11.92 -10.36 5.30
C THR A 32 -13.22 -9.90 4.65
N GLU A 33 -13.64 -8.64 4.84
CA GLU A 33 -14.87 -8.13 4.24
C GLU A 33 -14.81 -7.99 2.72
N VAL A 34 -13.61 -7.93 2.10
CA VAL A 34 -13.49 -7.93 0.63
C VAL A 34 -14.05 -9.23 0.05
N PRO A 35 -13.54 -10.44 0.41
CA PRO A 35 -14.10 -11.69 -0.08
C PRO A 35 -15.54 -11.95 0.42
N GLU A 36 -15.89 -11.55 1.65
CA GLU A 36 -17.26 -11.69 2.17
C GLU A 36 -18.28 -10.86 1.37
N TYR A 37 -17.91 -9.68 0.91
CA TYR A 37 -18.71 -8.87 0.03
C TYR A 37 -18.82 -9.51 -1.36
N LEU A 38 -17.70 -9.90 -1.94
CA LEU A 38 -17.63 -10.44 -3.29
C LEU A 38 -18.32 -11.80 -3.44
N VAL A 39 -18.29 -12.68 -2.41
CA VAL A 39 -18.99 -13.97 -2.48
C VAL A 39 -20.52 -13.82 -2.59
N LYS A 40 -21.07 -12.72 -2.05
CA LYS A 40 -22.50 -12.40 -2.16
C LYS A 40 -22.82 -11.71 -3.49
N ARG A 41 -21.95 -10.78 -3.89
CA ARG A 41 -22.26 -9.83 -4.97
C ARG A 41 -21.92 -10.37 -6.36
N LEU A 42 -20.83 -11.14 -6.51
CA LEU A 42 -20.42 -11.67 -7.81
C LEU A 42 -21.48 -12.58 -8.48
N PRO A 43 -22.19 -13.47 -7.76
CA PRO A 43 -23.27 -14.25 -8.38
C PRO A 43 -24.38 -13.40 -8.99
N GLU A 44 -24.64 -12.20 -8.46
CA GLU A 44 -25.69 -11.29 -8.96
C GLU A 44 -25.33 -10.63 -10.30
N VAL A 45 -24.04 -10.69 -10.68
CA VAL A 45 -23.50 -10.12 -11.93
C VAL A 45 -22.87 -11.20 -12.84
N ASP A 46 -23.29 -12.46 -12.68
CA ASP A 46 -22.73 -13.63 -13.39
C ASP A 46 -21.23 -13.84 -13.20
N GLY A 47 -20.69 -13.30 -12.10
CA GLY A 47 -19.29 -13.39 -11.75
C GLY A 47 -18.88 -14.72 -11.13
N LYS A 48 -17.58 -14.91 -10.93
CA LYS A 48 -17.00 -16.12 -10.33
C LYS A 48 -16.20 -15.74 -9.09
N PHE A 49 -16.53 -16.36 -7.98
CA PHE A 49 -15.79 -16.31 -6.73
C PHE A 49 -15.18 -17.68 -6.45
N VAL A 50 -13.88 -17.74 -6.23
CA VAL A 50 -13.20 -18.98 -5.84
C VAL A 50 -12.35 -18.72 -4.61
N GLN A 51 -12.63 -19.43 -3.53
CA GLN A 51 -11.72 -19.49 -2.40
C GLN A 51 -10.68 -20.58 -2.66
N ALA A 52 -9.42 -20.15 -2.78
CA ALA A 52 -8.29 -21.06 -2.93
C ALA A 52 -7.91 -21.69 -1.57
N GLU A 53 -7.08 -22.72 -1.60
CA GLU A 53 -6.53 -23.35 -0.40
C GLU A 53 -5.40 -22.54 0.25
N SER A 54 -4.84 -21.56 -0.46
CA SER A 54 -3.77 -20.68 -0.02
C SER A 54 -3.65 -19.45 -0.92
N GLU A 55 -2.90 -18.45 -0.48
CA GLU A 55 -2.55 -17.29 -1.30
C GLU A 55 -1.73 -17.67 -2.54
N ILE A 56 -0.89 -18.72 -2.43
CA ILE A 56 -0.14 -19.25 -3.57
C ILE A 56 -1.12 -19.80 -4.62
N GLY A 57 -2.11 -20.58 -4.21
CA GLY A 57 -3.16 -21.07 -5.11
C GLY A 57 -3.95 -19.91 -5.73
N ALA A 58 -4.33 -18.91 -4.93
CA ALA A 58 -5.08 -17.76 -5.38
C ALA A 58 -4.36 -16.98 -6.50
N ILE A 59 -3.07 -16.65 -6.31
CA ILE A 59 -2.32 -15.88 -7.32
C ILE A 59 -2.09 -16.67 -8.61
N HIS A 60 -1.95 -18.00 -8.54
CA HIS A 60 -1.83 -18.84 -9.74
C HIS A 60 -3.17 -19.00 -10.48
N MET A 61 -4.30 -18.97 -9.76
CA MET A 61 -5.63 -18.87 -10.40
C MET A 61 -5.79 -17.51 -11.11
N VAL A 62 -5.35 -16.41 -10.50
CA VAL A 62 -5.30 -15.08 -11.15
C VAL A 62 -4.42 -15.13 -12.40
N PHE A 63 -3.23 -15.76 -12.32
CA PHE A 63 -2.35 -15.92 -13.47
C PHE A 63 -3.04 -16.63 -14.65
N GLY A 64 -3.73 -17.74 -14.36
CA GLY A 64 -4.48 -18.49 -15.37
C GLY A 64 -5.64 -17.68 -15.96
N ALA A 65 -6.43 -17.01 -15.13
CA ALA A 65 -7.55 -16.18 -15.54
C ALA A 65 -7.10 -14.97 -16.38
N ALA A 66 -6.06 -14.26 -15.93
CA ALA A 66 -5.46 -13.18 -16.70
C ALA A 66 -4.92 -13.66 -18.06
N GLY A 67 -4.31 -14.86 -18.09
CA GLY A 67 -3.80 -15.47 -19.32
C GLY A 67 -4.84 -15.72 -20.39
N VAL A 68 -6.09 -15.99 -20.03
CA VAL A 68 -7.21 -16.11 -20.99
C VAL A 68 -7.91 -14.78 -21.26
N GLY A 69 -7.42 -13.69 -20.69
CA GLY A 69 -7.86 -12.34 -20.99
C GLY A 69 -9.08 -11.87 -20.19
N VAL A 70 -9.44 -12.48 -19.08
CA VAL A 70 -10.54 -12.00 -18.24
C VAL A 70 -10.04 -11.03 -17.16
N LYS A 71 -10.86 -10.02 -16.85
CA LYS A 71 -10.59 -9.14 -15.72
C LYS A 71 -10.68 -9.92 -14.41
N CYS A 72 -9.59 -9.96 -13.69
CA CYS A 72 -9.50 -10.73 -12.44
C CYS A 72 -8.69 -10.00 -11.38
N MET A 73 -8.94 -10.37 -10.14
CA MET A 73 -8.27 -9.81 -8.98
C MET A 73 -8.09 -10.81 -7.85
N THR A 74 -7.22 -10.46 -6.94
CA THR A 74 -7.13 -11.06 -5.61
C THR A 74 -7.02 -9.99 -4.54
N SER A 75 -7.26 -10.38 -3.30
CA SER A 75 -7.00 -9.55 -2.11
C SER A 75 -6.32 -10.35 -1.04
N SER A 76 -5.45 -9.71 -0.27
CA SER A 76 -4.76 -10.31 0.87
C SER A 76 -4.29 -9.23 1.85
N SER A 77 -3.49 -9.63 2.81
CA SER A 77 -2.83 -8.77 3.78
C SER A 77 -1.38 -9.25 3.95
N SER A 78 -0.48 -8.35 4.13
CA SER A 78 0.96 -8.46 4.43
C SER A 78 1.62 -9.85 4.30
N PRO A 79 1.41 -10.85 5.20
CA PRO A 79 2.02 -12.16 5.05
C PRO A 79 1.47 -12.95 3.84
N GLY A 80 0.19 -12.79 3.49
CA GLY A 80 -0.37 -13.43 2.30
C GLY A 80 0.18 -12.81 1.01
N ILE A 81 0.44 -11.50 0.99
CA ILE A 81 1.12 -10.84 -0.12
C ILE A 81 2.55 -11.40 -0.29
N SER A 82 3.25 -11.69 0.81
CA SER A 82 4.56 -12.36 0.75
C SER A 82 4.50 -13.70 0.05
N LEU A 83 3.45 -14.51 0.29
CA LEU A 83 3.24 -15.79 -0.39
C LEU A 83 2.92 -15.65 -1.89
N MET A 84 2.37 -14.53 -2.31
CA MET A 84 2.05 -14.24 -3.71
C MET A 84 3.24 -13.77 -4.55
N ALA A 85 4.38 -13.46 -3.95
CA ALA A 85 5.50 -12.75 -4.57
C ALA A 85 6.02 -13.46 -5.85
N GLU A 86 6.16 -14.78 -5.85
CA GLU A 86 6.59 -15.55 -7.01
C GLU A 86 5.56 -15.47 -8.16
N GLY A 87 4.28 -15.69 -7.84
CA GLY A 87 3.21 -15.61 -8.83
C GLY A 87 3.09 -14.25 -9.48
N LEU A 88 3.31 -13.18 -8.71
CA LEU A 88 3.34 -11.80 -9.23
C LEU A 88 4.51 -11.57 -10.20
N SER A 89 5.68 -12.15 -9.91
CA SER A 89 6.81 -12.13 -10.84
C SER A 89 6.44 -12.78 -12.18
N TYR A 90 5.76 -13.94 -12.16
CA TYR A 90 5.30 -14.62 -13.38
C TYR A 90 4.27 -13.82 -14.16
N ILE A 91 3.29 -13.23 -13.48
CA ILE A 91 2.24 -12.39 -14.09
C ILE A 91 2.87 -11.17 -14.77
N ALA A 92 3.80 -10.49 -14.09
CA ALA A 92 4.50 -9.33 -14.62
C ALA A 92 5.40 -9.69 -15.82
N ALA A 93 6.15 -10.81 -15.73
CA ALA A 93 6.99 -11.30 -16.81
C ALA A 93 6.17 -11.68 -18.06
N CYS A 94 4.96 -12.22 -17.88
CA CYS A 94 4.04 -12.55 -18.97
C CYS A 94 3.25 -11.34 -19.47
N GLU A 95 3.42 -10.17 -18.90
CA GLU A 95 2.69 -8.94 -19.20
C GLU A 95 1.17 -9.15 -19.14
N LEU A 96 0.69 -9.71 -18.03
CA LEU A 96 -0.73 -9.98 -17.80
C LEU A 96 -1.33 -8.92 -16.85
N PRO A 97 -2.53 -8.42 -17.17
CA PRO A 97 -3.22 -7.46 -16.31
C PRO A 97 -3.92 -8.17 -15.15
N CYS A 98 -3.74 -7.68 -13.95
CA CYS A 98 -4.56 -8.02 -12.79
C CYS A 98 -4.47 -6.94 -11.72
N VAL A 99 -5.39 -6.95 -10.75
CA VAL A 99 -5.38 -6.07 -9.60
C VAL A 99 -5.24 -6.88 -8.32
N ILE A 100 -4.38 -6.39 -7.43
CA ILE A 100 -4.14 -6.96 -6.11
C ILE A 100 -4.52 -5.91 -5.06
N ILE A 101 -5.34 -6.28 -4.08
CA ILE A 101 -5.58 -5.44 -2.91
C ILE A 101 -4.68 -5.96 -1.78
N ASN A 102 -3.88 -5.06 -1.19
CA ASN A 102 -3.18 -5.30 0.06
C ASN A 102 -3.78 -4.41 1.16
N ILE A 103 -4.46 -5.01 2.13
CA ILE A 103 -4.87 -4.32 3.34
C ILE A 103 -3.79 -4.58 4.39
N MET A 104 -2.86 -3.63 4.48
CA MET A 104 -1.64 -3.76 5.28
C MET A 104 -1.93 -3.88 6.77
N ARG A 105 -1.22 -4.78 7.42
CA ARG A 105 -1.26 -5.01 8.87
C ARG A 105 0.14 -5.02 9.47
N ALA A 106 0.20 -4.92 10.80
CA ALA A 106 1.46 -4.88 11.53
C ALA A 106 2.25 -6.20 11.46
N GLY A 107 3.54 -6.09 11.12
CA GLY A 107 4.56 -7.14 11.13
C GLY A 107 5.68 -6.81 12.11
N PRO A 108 6.84 -7.50 12.05
CA PRO A 108 7.16 -8.61 11.16
C PRO A 108 6.58 -9.97 11.63
N GLY A 109 6.77 -10.99 10.80
CA GLY A 109 6.28 -12.35 11.05
C GLY A 109 4.76 -12.44 10.97
N LEU A 110 4.13 -13.23 11.83
CA LEU A 110 2.67 -13.28 11.93
C LEU A 110 2.10 -11.92 12.36
N GLY A 111 2.86 -11.19 13.18
CA GLY A 111 2.59 -9.82 13.61
C GLY A 111 1.27 -9.65 14.34
N GLY A 112 0.60 -8.55 14.04
CA GLY A 112 -0.72 -8.21 14.56
C GLY A 112 -1.73 -7.98 13.43
N ILE A 113 -2.99 -7.72 13.77
CA ILE A 113 -4.07 -7.48 12.81
C ILE A 113 -4.41 -5.98 12.66
N LEU A 114 -3.72 -5.13 13.44
CA LEU A 114 -3.94 -3.69 13.46
C LEU A 114 -3.29 -2.99 12.25
N PRO A 115 -3.71 -1.77 11.91
CA PRO A 115 -3.23 -1.03 10.75
C PRO A 115 -1.71 -0.83 10.75
N SER A 116 -1.10 -0.87 9.57
CA SER A 116 0.32 -0.59 9.36
C SER A 116 0.59 -0.09 7.95
N GLN A 117 1.77 0.49 7.74
CA GLN A 117 2.30 0.86 6.43
C GLN A 117 3.67 0.20 6.17
N SER A 118 3.96 -0.89 6.91
CA SER A 118 5.27 -1.57 6.87
C SER A 118 5.47 -2.48 5.64
N ASP A 119 4.53 -2.52 4.72
CA ASP A 119 4.68 -3.21 3.43
C ASP A 119 5.10 -2.26 2.29
N TYR A 120 5.45 -1.01 2.61
CA TYR A 120 5.82 -0.03 1.58
C TYR A 120 6.97 -0.54 0.70
N LEU A 121 8.07 -1.01 1.30
CA LEU A 121 9.20 -1.56 0.54
C LEU A 121 8.85 -2.87 -0.14
N GLN A 122 8.06 -3.74 0.48
CA GLN A 122 7.56 -4.95 -0.16
C GLN A 122 6.80 -4.61 -1.44
N ALA A 123 5.86 -3.66 -1.39
CA ALA A 123 5.05 -3.29 -2.53
C ALA A 123 5.83 -2.55 -3.63
N THR A 124 6.84 -1.76 -3.26
CA THR A 124 7.50 -0.82 -4.20
C THR A 124 8.89 -1.26 -4.66
N LYS A 125 9.64 -2.05 -3.87
CA LYS A 125 11.05 -2.35 -4.14
C LYS A 125 11.40 -3.84 -4.12
N GLY A 126 10.78 -4.65 -3.29
CA GLY A 126 11.28 -5.97 -2.95
C GLY A 126 10.28 -7.11 -3.05
N HIS A 127 9.27 -7.00 -3.90
CA HIS A 127 8.12 -7.90 -3.89
C HIS A 127 8.47 -9.37 -4.18
N GLY A 128 9.04 -9.65 -5.34
CA GLY A 128 9.48 -10.99 -5.76
C GLY A 128 10.84 -10.92 -6.46
N HIS A 129 11.15 -11.92 -7.28
CA HIS A 129 12.41 -11.98 -8.01
C HIS A 129 12.30 -11.39 -9.43
N GLY A 130 13.44 -10.97 -9.98
CA GLY A 130 13.56 -10.42 -11.34
C GLY A 130 13.36 -8.89 -11.39
N ASP A 131 13.45 -8.35 -12.59
CA ASP A 131 13.47 -6.90 -12.83
C ASP A 131 12.06 -6.34 -13.12
N TYR A 132 11.03 -6.85 -12.42
CA TYR A 132 9.66 -6.37 -12.60
C TYR A 132 9.28 -5.28 -11.59
N GLN A 133 8.29 -4.47 -11.98
CA GLN A 133 7.71 -3.43 -11.14
C GLN A 133 6.19 -3.49 -11.18
N LEU A 134 5.56 -3.26 -10.03
CA LEU A 134 4.13 -3.03 -9.92
C LEU A 134 3.82 -1.54 -10.04
N ILE A 135 2.60 -1.21 -10.47
CA ILE A 135 2.03 0.10 -10.17
C ILE A 135 1.36 -0.02 -8.80
N VAL A 136 1.68 0.90 -7.87
CA VAL A 136 1.18 0.84 -6.50
C VAL A 136 0.45 2.13 -6.16
N LEU A 137 -0.83 2.02 -5.82
CA LEU A 137 -1.72 3.14 -5.49
C LEU A 137 -2.11 3.09 -4.01
N ALA A 138 -2.16 4.23 -3.34
CA ALA A 138 -2.47 4.33 -1.91
C ALA A 138 -3.58 5.35 -1.62
N PRO A 139 -4.82 4.90 -1.35
CA PRO A 139 -5.93 5.77 -0.97
C PRO A 139 -5.76 6.31 0.45
N ALA A 140 -6.33 7.50 0.72
CA ALA A 140 -6.41 8.10 2.06
C ALA A 140 -7.87 8.23 2.57
N THR A 141 -8.86 7.94 1.73
CA THR A 141 -10.30 7.94 2.08
C THR A 141 -10.97 6.74 1.42
N VAL A 142 -12.17 6.39 1.89
CA VAL A 142 -12.94 5.29 1.26
C VAL A 142 -13.41 5.68 -0.15
N GLN A 143 -13.77 6.95 -0.40
CA GLN A 143 -14.09 7.39 -1.75
C GLN A 143 -12.88 7.24 -2.68
N GLU A 144 -11.71 7.65 -2.23
CA GLU A 144 -10.49 7.50 -3.03
C GLU A 144 -10.11 6.03 -3.24
N ALA A 145 -10.43 5.15 -2.29
CA ALA A 145 -10.25 3.71 -2.49
C ALA A 145 -11.14 3.19 -3.65
N VAL A 146 -12.37 3.69 -3.78
CA VAL A 146 -13.25 3.40 -4.93
C VAL A 146 -12.63 3.92 -6.23
N ASP A 147 -12.21 5.18 -6.25
CA ASP A 147 -11.72 5.84 -7.47
C ASP A 147 -10.40 5.18 -7.94
N LEU A 148 -9.49 4.90 -7.01
CA LEU A 148 -8.21 4.26 -7.31
C LEU A 148 -8.37 2.78 -7.68
N MET A 149 -9.39 2.08 -7.17
CA MET A 149 -9.67 0.71 -7.58
C MET A 149 -10.12 0.62 -9.04
N ILE A 150 -10.96 1.55 -9.48
CA ILE A 150 -11.37 1.65 -10.90
C ILE A 150 -10.15 1.98 -11.76
N LEU A 151 -9.37 2.99 -11.37
CA LEU A 151 -8.13 3.36 -12.05
C LEU A 151 -7.14 2.19 -12.11
N ALA A 152 -7.05 1.36 -11.06
CA ALA A 152 -6.14 0.22 -11.03
C ALA A 152 -6.42 -0.77 -12.17
N PHE A 153 -7.70 -1.05 -12.47
CA PHE A 153 -8.06 -1.91 -13.61
C PHE A 153 -7.73 -1.25 -14.95
N GLU A 154 -7.98 0.06 -15.10
CA GLU A 154 -7.60 0.78 -16.31
C GLU A 154 -6.09 0.73 -16.57
N LEU A 155 -5.29 0.96 -15.52
CA LEU A 155 -3.83 0.92 -15.61
C LEU A 155 -3.31 -0.50 -15.88
N ALA A 156 -3.90 -1.51 -15.22
CA ALA A 156 -3.54 -2.90 -15.42
C ALA A 156 -3.72 -3.30 -16.88
N GLU A 157 -4.84 -2.97 -17.50
CA GLU A 157 -5.13 -3.28 -18.90
C GLU A 157 -4.27 -2.46 -19.86
N ARG A 158 -4.17 -1.14 -19.64
CA ARG A 158 -3.39 -0.22 -20.48
C ARG A 158 -1.94 -0.63 -20.62
N TYR A 159 -1.32 -1.04 -19.51
CA TYR A 159 0.10 -1.39 -19.47
C TYR A 159 0.36 -2.89 -19.47
N ARG A 160 -0.68 -3.72 -19.43
CA ARG A 160 -0.53 -5.17 -19.27
C ARG A 160 0.43 -5.47 -18.13
N ASN A 161 0.08 -5.00 -16.95
CA ASN A 161 0.93 -5.03 -15.74
C ASN A 161 0.08 -5.23 -14.49
N PRO A 162 0.56 -6.00 -13.51
CA PRO A 162 -0.10 -6.04 -12.21
C PRO A 162 -0.13 -4.66 -11.55
N VAL A 163 -1.29 -4.31 -10.96
CA VAL A 163 -1.47 -3.08 -10.17
C VAL A 163 -1.89 -3.45 -8.76
N MET A 164 -1.25 -2.84 -7.77
CA MET A 164 -1.58 -3.06 -6.36
C MET A 164 -2.23 -1.82 -5.76
N VAL A 165 -3.35 -2.02 -5.08
CA VAL A 165 -3.97 -1.01 -4.21
C VAL A 165 -3.55 -1.33 -2.78
N CYS A 166 -2.71 -0.47 -2.21
CA CYS A 166 -2.21 -0.55 -0.84
C CYS A 166 -3.04 0.36 0.07
N ALA A 167 -4.00 -0.22 0.78
CA ALA A 167 -4.68 0.41 1.91
C ALA A 167 -4.15 -0.18 3.22
N ASP A 168 -4.44 0.46 4.32
CA ASP A 168 -4.18 -0.10 5.65
C ASP A 168 -5.49 -0.52 6.31
N GLY A 169 -5.40 -1.24 7.42
CA GLY A 169 -6.58 -1.75 8.14
C GLY A 169 -7.53 -0.64 8.63
N MET A 170 -7.06 0.60 8.78
CA MET A 170 -7.92 1.73 9.13
C MET A 170 -8.84 2.09 7.95
N ILE A 171 -8.28 2.27 6.75
CA ILE A 171 -9.06 2.54 5.53
C ILE A 171 -10.02 1.39 5.26
N GLY A 172 -9.58 0.13 5.43
CA GLY A 172 -10.41 -1.05 5.21
C GLY A 172 -11.63 -1.13 6.11
N GLN A 173 -11.51 -0.73 7.38
CA GLN A 173 -12.55 -0.87 8.39
C GLN A 173 -13.42 0.37 8.61
N MET A 174 -12.95 1.56 8.23
CA MET A 174 -13.75 2.78 8.40
C MET A 174 -14.95 2.80 7.46
N MET A 175 -16.03 3.43 7.91
CA MET A 175 -17.23 3.65 7.12
C MET A 175 -17.34 5.10 6.70
N GLU A 176 -17.49 5.33 5.39
CA GLU A 176 -17.69 6.66 4.82
C GLU A 176 -18.80 6.62 3.76
N PRO A 177 -19.46 7.77 3.49
CA PRO A 177 -20.39 7.88 2.38
C PRO A 177 -19.62 7.92 1.06
N VAL A 178 -19.81 6.92 0.21
CA VAL A 178 -19.16 6.77 -1.08
C VAL A 178 -20.14 6.89 -2.24
N GLU A 179 -19.65 7.38 -3.36
CA GLU A 179 -20.38 7.49 -4.61
C GLU A 179 -19.67 6.61 -5.66
N PHE A 180 -20.45 5.73 -6.28
CA PHE A 180 -19.93 4.88 -7.34
C PHE A 180 -20.28 5.47 -8.70
N PRO A 181 -19.38 5.35 -9.72
CA PRO A 181 -19.80 5.59 -11.10
C PRO A 181 -20.92 4.60 -11.48
N GLY A 182 -21.66 4.92 -12.52
CA GLY A 182 -22.68 4.01 -13.04
C GLY A 182 -22.12 2.62 -13.30
N GLU A 183 -22.98 1.58 -13.30
CA GLU A 183 -22.53 0.21 -13.57
C GLU A 183 -21.83 0.17 -14.93
N GLY A 184 -20.51 0.14 -14.89
CA GLY A 184 -19.73 -0.29 -16.03
C GLY A 184 -20.06 -1.76 -16.21
N ARG A 185 -20.84 -2.10 -17.20
CA ARG A 185 -20.80 -3.46 -17.75
C ARG A 185 -19.37 -3.59 -18.22
N GLY A 186 -18.62 -4.52 -17.61
CA GLY A 186 -17.31 -4.87 -18.14
C GLY A 186 -17.51 -5.13 -19.61
N GLU A 187 -17.01 -4.20 -20.45
CA GLU A 187 -16.99 -4.48 -21.87
C GLU A 187 -16.29 -5.83 -22.01
N PRO A 188 -16.88 -6.77 -22.78
CA PRO A 188 -16.17 -7.98 -23.08
C PRO A 188 -14.81 -7.52 -23.59
N LEU A 189 -13.75 -8.04 -22.98
CA LEU A 189 -12.39 -7.72 -23.33
C LEU A 189 -12.32 -7.72 -24.86
N SER A 190 -12.09 -6.56 -25.44
CA SER A 190 -11.85 -6.40 -26.85
C SER A 190 -10.84 -7.48 -27.23
N ASP A 191 -10.95 -8.09 -28.39
CA ASP A 191 -10.15 -9.23 -28.86
C ASP A 191 -8.65 -9.00 -28.56
N ASN A 192 -8.28 -9.28 -27.28
CA ASN A 192 -6.92 -9.09 -26.82
C ASN A 192 -6.03 -10.02 -27.63
N ASP A 193 -5.19 -9.47 -28.46
CA ASP A 193 -4.29 -10.17 -29.37
C ASP A 193 -3.33 -11.16 -28.69
N TRP A 194 -3.22 -11.09 -27.37
CA TRP A 194 -2.38 -11.94 -26.53
C TRP A 194 -3.15 -13.03 -25.75
N ALA A 195 -4.47 -12.92 -25.57
CA ALA A 195 -5.25 -13.83 -24.72
C ALA A 195 -5.35 -15.25 -25.28
N LEU A 196 -5.22 -16.25 -24.40
CA LEU A 196 -5.24 -17.68 -24.74
C LEU A 196 -6.68 -18.20 -24.89
N THR A 197 -7.36 -17.80 -25.97
CA THR A 197 -8.77 -18.13 -26.25
C THR A 197 -8.91 -19.25 -27.30
N GLY A 198 -7.93 -20.16 -27.38
CA GLY A 198 -7.82 -21.15 -28.49
C GLY A 198 -7.03 -20.60 -29.68
N CYS A 199 -6.91 -21.37 -30.73
CA CYS A 199 -6.16 -20.96 -31.94
C CYS A 199 -6.81 -21.40 -33.25
N GLU A 200 -8.10 -21.76 -33.24
CA GLU A 200 -8.82 -22.09 -34.45
C GLU A 200 -8.91 -20.88 -35.39
N GLY A 201 -8.47 -21.02 -36.63
CA GLY A 201 -8.47 -19.96 -37.60
C GLY A 201 -7.43 -18.85 -37.43
N ARG A 202 -6.47 -18.97 -36.49
CA ARG A 202 -5.42 -17.97 -36.23
C ARG A 202 -4.10 -18.56 -35.76
N THR A 203 -3.05 -17.77 -35.80
CA THR A 203 -1.74 -18.12 -35.24
C THR A 203 -1.85 -18.36 -33.71
N ARG A 204 -1.11 -19.36 -33.23
CA ARG A 204 -1.02 -19.67 -31.79
C ARG A 204 -0.45 -18.49 -31.00
N ARG A 205 -1.12 -18.12 -29.91
CA ARG A 205 -0.61 -17.17 -28.92
C ARG A 205 0.15 -17.93 -27.83
N ILE A 206 1.17 -17.30 -27.26
CA ILE A 206 2.02 -17.90 -26.22
C ILE A 206 2.14 -16.92 -25.07
N VAL A 207 1.77 -17.37 -23.88
CA VAL A 207 2.05 -16.70 -22.59
C VAL A 207 3.14 -17.53 -21.93
N ASN A 208 4.31 -16.94 -21.72
CA ASN A 208 5.48 -17.64 -21.21
C ASN A 208 6.39 -16.71 -20.43
N SER A 209 6.95 -17.20 -19.32
CA SER A 209 7.97 -16.52 -18.51
C SER A 209 9.32 -17.25 -18.48
N LEU A 210 9.42 -18.42 -19.16
CA LEU A 210 10.65 -19.20 -19.23
C LEU A 210 11.40 -18.90 -20.53
N TYR A 211 12.58 -18.36 -20.42
CA TYR A 211 13.50 -18.08 -21.53
C TYR A 211 14.86 -18.73 -21.24
N LEU A 212 15.19 -19.81 -21.94
CA LEU A 212 16.43 -20.55 -21.75
C LEU A 212 17.64 -19.92 -22.46
N THR A 213 17.40 -19.04 -23.42
CA THR A 213 18.44 -18.32 -24.15
C THR A 213 18.67 -16.97 -23.48
N PRO A 214 19.86 -16.68 -22.91
CA PRO A 214 20.12 -15.45 -22.15
C PRO A 214 19.84 -14.18 -22.92
N GLU A 215 20.17 -14.13 -24.21
CA GLU A 215 19.96 -12.96 -25.07
C GLU A 215 18.47 -12.65 -25.26
N VAL A 216 17.63 -13.68 -25.36
CA VAL A 216 16.18 -13.52 -25.48
C VAL A 216 15.58 -12.97 -24.17
N LEU A 217 16.01 -13.50 -23.02
CA LEU A 217 15.56 -12.98 -21.72
C LEU A 217 16.05 -11.55 -21.50
N HIS A 218 17.28 -11.23 -21.89
CA HIS A 218 17.82 -9.87 -21.82
C HIS A 218 16.97 -8.88 -22.63
N GLU A 219 16.62 -9.20 -23.86
CA GLU A 219 15.77 -8.33 -24.70
C GLU A 219 14.35 -8.20 -24.13
N HIS A 220 13.80 -9.26 -23.54
CA HIS A 220 12.53 -9.19 -22.83
C HIS A 220 12.60 -8.22 -21.63
N ASN A 221 13.63 -8.30 -20.81
CA ASN A 221 13.84 -7.38 -19.69
C ASN A 221 14.03 -5.92 -20.17
N ARG A 222 14.71 -5.70 -21.30
CA ARG A 222 14.80 -4.36 -21.90
C ARG A 222 13.44 -3.84 -22.37
N LYS A 223 12.57 -4.72 -22.90
CA LYS A 223 11.19 -4.38 -23.25
C LYS A 223 10.40 -3.99 -21.99
N LEU A 224 10.48 -4.77 -20.92
CA LEU A 224 9.84 -4.47 -19.63
C LEU A 224 10.35 -3.14 -19.06
N LYS A 225 11.66 -2.90 -19.08
CA LYS A 225 12.25 -1.64 -18.62
C LYS A 225 11.68 -0.43 -19.37
N ARG A 226 11.57 -0.48 -20.69
CA ARG A 226 10.94 0.61 -21.46
C ARG A 226 9.49 0.85 -21.07
N LYS A 227 8.72 -0.23 -20.77
CA LYS A 227 7.36 -0.13 -20.25
C LYS A 227 7.34 0.56 -18.89
N TYR A 228 8.22 0.18 -17.98
CA TYR A 228 8.30 0.79 -16.64
C TYR A 228 8.75 2.25 -16.67
N ASP A 229 9.65 2.62 -17.58
CA ASP A 229 10.04 4.01 -17.80
C ASP A 229 8.84 4.85 -18.27
N MET A 230 8.04 4.31 -19.19
CA MET A 230 6.81 4.96 -19.66
C MET A 230 5.78 5.11 -18.53
N ILE A 231 5.61 4.10 -17.68
CA ILE A 231 4.75 4.16 -16.50
C ILE A 231 5.28 5.22 -15.52
N ALA A 232 6.58 5.23 -15.27
CA ALA A 232 7.21 6.20 -14.38
C ALA A 232 7.09 7.64 -14.89
N ASP A 233 7.04 7.85 -16.19
CA ASP A 233 6.82 9.17 -16.78
C ASP A 233 5.35 9.65 -16.66
N ARG A 234 4.38 8.75 -16.83
CA ARG A 234 2.98 9.11 -17.04
C ARG A 234 2.06 8.94 -15.85
N GLU A 235 2.40 8.06 -14.90
CA GLU A 235 1.45 7.58 -13.90
C GLU A 235 1.80 8.00 -12.46
N LYS A 236 2.65 9.01 -12.30
CA LYS A 236 2.90 9.64 -11.00
C LYS A 236 1.70 10.47 -10.58
N ARG A 237 1.19 10.27 -9.36
CA ARG A 237 0.08 11.02 -8.76
C ARG A 237 0.44 11.42 -7.35
N TRP A 238 0.13 12.66 -7.02
CA TRP A 238 0.38 13.22 -5.69
C TRP A 238 -0.62 14.34 -5.38
N GLU A 239 -0.63 14.73 -4.12
CA GLU A 239 -1.41 15.87 -3.62
C GLU A 239 -0.49 16.75 -2.79
N ARG A 240 -0.71 18.06 -2.84
CA ARG A 240 -0.10 19.05 -1.94
C ARG A 240 -1.20 19.69 -1.10
N TYR A 241 -0.95 19.84 0.20
CA TYR A 241 -1.89 20.39 1.16
C TYR A 241 -1.21 21.40 2.09
N GLY A 242 -1.97 22.33 2.67
CA GLY A 242 -1.47 23.36 3.61
C GLY A 242 -1.17 24.71 2.99
N GLY A 243 -1.40 24.89 1.68
CA GLY A 243 -1.17 26.14 0.96
C GLY A 243 -0.06 26.04 -0.09
N MET A 244 0.37 27.20 -0.59
CA MET A 244 1.38 27.33 -1.65
C MET A 244 2.62 28.04 -1.12
N GLY A 245 3.70 27.29 -0.91
CA GLY A 245 5.04 27.82 -0.63
C GLY A 245 5.26 28.45 0.76
N ASN A 246 6.50 28.81 1.02
CA ASN A 246 6.99 29.42 2.27
C ASN A 246 6.70 28.61 3.53
N PHE A 247 6.92 27.30 3.49
CA PHE A 247 6.75 26.40 4.63
C PHE A 247 7.93 26.48 5.61
N ASP A 248 7.64 26.42 6.90
CA ASP A 248 8.65 26.25 7.94
C ASP A 248 9.10 24.76 8.02
N LEU A 249 8.21 23.85 7.62
CA LEU A 249 8.43 22.41 7.58
C LEU A 249 7.49 21.75 6.56
N LEU A 250 7.96 20.72 5.86
CA LEU A 250 7.14 19.88 4.98
C LEU A 250 6.94 18.50 5.59
N LEU A 251 5.68 18.08 5.74
CA LEU A 251 5.32 16.69 6.02
C LEU A 251 5.27 15.87 4.73
N VAL A 252 5.71 14.61 4.79
CA VAL A 252 5.50 13.65 3.72
C VAL A 252 4.86 12.40 4.29
N ALA A 253 3.66 12.04 3.79
CA ALA A 253 2.89 10.91 4.30
C ALA A 253 1.93 10.37 3.24
N PHE A 254 1.52 9.11 3.34
CA PHE A 254 0.50 8.50 2.47
C PHE A 254 -0.61 7.82 3.28
N GLY A 255 -1.69 7.43 2.60
CA GLY A 255 -2.80 6.67 3.19
C GLY A 255 -3.40 7.33 4.45
N THR A 256 -3.66 6.56 5.47
CA THR A 256 -4.18 7.02 6.76
C THR A 256 -3.29 8.09 7.39
N MET A 257 -1.96 7.96 7.30
CA MET A 257 -1.06 8.96 7.87
C MET A 257 -1.16 10.31 7.18
N ALA A 258 -1.36 10.36 5.86
CA ALA A 258 -1.61 11.61 5.16
C ALA A 258 -2.91 12.29 5.63
N ARG A 259 -3.96 11.52 5.90
CA ARG A 259 -5.22 12.01 6.47
C ARG A 259 -5.02 12.64 7.86
N ILE A 260 -4.26 11.96 8.72
CA ILE A 260 -3.89 12.46 10.06
C ILE A 260 -3.05 13.74 9.94
N CYS A 261 -2.08 13.76 9.04
CA CYS A 261 -1.23 14.92 8.80
C CYS A 261 -2.03 16.14 8.30
N LYS A 262 -3.09 15.97 7.50
CA LYS A 262 -3.96 17.09 7.09
C LYS A 262 -4.56 17.80 8.32
N THR A 263 -5.10 17.04 9.26
CA THR A 263 -5.64 17.60 10.51
C THR A 263 -4.55 18.32 11.32
N ALA A 264 -3.36 17.71 11.44
CA ALA A 264 -2.24 18.35 12.15
C ALA A 264 -1.79 19.66 11.46
N VAL A 265 -1.78 19.71 10.12
CA VAL A 265 -1.48 20.91 9.34
C VAL A 265 -2.50 22.03 9.65
N ASP A 266 -3.79 21.71 9.69
CA ASP A 266 -4.84 22.67 9.99
C ASP A 266 -4.71 23.23 11.43
N GLU A 267 -4.46 22.36 12.42
CA GLU A 267 -4.21 22.75 13.80
C GLU A 267 -2.98 23.67 13.94
N LEU A 268 -1.87 23.31 13.30
CA LEU A 268 -0.63 24.10 13.32
C LEU A 268 -0.77 25.45 12.63
N LYS A 269 -1.60 25.49 11.57
CA LYS A 269 -1.93 26.75 10.87
C LYS A 269 -2.68 27.73 11.77
N GLU A 270 -3.60 27.24 12.60
CA GLU A 270 -4.31 28.08 13.59
C GLU A 270 -3.34 28.67 14.63
N GLU A 271 -2.22 28.02 14.88
CA GLU A 271 -1.14 28.51 15.74
C GLU A 271 -0.15 29.45 15.02
N GLY A 272 -0.35 29.69 13.73
CA GLY A 272 0.50 30.57 12.91
C GLY A 272 1.76 29.91 12.35
N LEU A 273 1.87 28.56 12.40
CA LEU A 273 2.96 27.79 11.81
C LEU A 273 2.63 27.44 10.34
N ARG A 274 3.62 27.57 9.48
CA ARG A 274 3.46 27.31 8.04
C ARG A 274 3.94 25.90 7.72
N VAL A 275 3.06 24.95 7.80
CA VAL A 275 3.37 23.53 7.55
C VAL A 275 2.67 23.07 6.28
N GLY A 276 3.44 22.49 5.37
CA GLY A 276 2.93 21.85 4.16
C GLY A 276 2.85 20.34 4.31
N LEU A 277 2.05 19.70 3.45
CA LEU A 277 2.03 18.25 3.29
C LEU A 277 2.18 17.90 1.82
N PHE A 278 3.14 17.03 1.53
CA PHE A 278 3.23 16.30 0.26
C PHE A 278 2.74 14.86 0.48
N ARG A 279 1.76 14.45 -0.32
CA ARG A 279 1.17 13.12 -0.25
C ARG A 279 1.37 12.40 -1.57
N PRO A 280 2.21 11.36 -1.65
CA PRO A 280 2.22 10.46 -2.79
C PRO A 280 0.91 9.64 -2.79
N ILE A 281 0.22 9.62 -3.94
CA ILE A 281 -0.94 8.74 -4.22
C ILE A 281 -0.44 7.49 -4.93
N THR A 282 0.52 7.66 -5.86
CA THR A 282 1.27 6.56 -6.44
C THR A 282 2.53 6.34 -5.60
N LEU A 283 2.66 5.15 -4.99
CA LEU A 283 3.85 4.76 -4.24
C LEU A 283 4.94 4.20 -5.16
N ASN A 284 4.54 3.56 -6.24
CA ASN A 284 5.41 3.17 -7.35
C ASN A 284 4.66 3.35 -8.69
N PRO A 285 5.16 4.18 -9.59
CA PRO A 285 6.35 5.03 -9.48
C PRO A 285 6.19 6.14 -8.43
N PHE A 286 7.19 6.34 -7.58
CA PHE A 286 7.19 7.44 -6.62
C PHE A 286 7.39 8.78 -7.35
N PRO A 287 6.64 9.86 -7.02
CA PRO A 287 6.75 11.16 -7.66
C PRO A 287 7.95 11.98 -7.11
N LEU A 288 9.19 11.49 -7.38
CA LEU A 288 10.44 12.04 -6.84
C LEU A 288 10.60 13.53 -7.13
N GLU A 289 10.44 13.93 -8.39
CA GLU A 289 10.63 15.32 -8.83
C GLU A 289 9.61 16.25 -8.15
N ALA A 290 8.34 15.84 -8.12
CA ALA A 290 7.30 16.64 -7.48
C ALA A 290 7.48 16.73 -5.94
N CYS A 291 8.02 15.69 -5.32
CA CYS A 291 8.39 15.71 -3.91
C CYS A 291 9.55 16.68 -3.65
N ARG A 292 10.55 16.69 -4.51
CA ARG A 292 11.68 17.65 -4.47
C ARG A 292 11.18 19.08 -4.65
N GLU A 293 10.37 19.35 -5.68
CA GLU A 293 9.76 20.67 -5.90
C GLU A 293 8.93 21.15 -4.69
N ALA A 294 8.27 20.21 -3.97
CA ALA A 294 7.59 20.58 -2.74
C ALA A 294 8.55 20.95 -1.60
N MET A 295 9.76 20.38 -1.59
CA MET A 295 10.81 20.74 -0.64
C MET A 295 11.44 22.10 -0.93
N ASP A 296 11.44 22.54 -2.20
CA ASP A 296 11.93 23.87 -2.58
C ASP A 296 11.04 25.01 -2.01
N ASP A 297 9.81 24.70 -1.64
CA ASP A 297 8.90 25.65 -0.96
C ASP A 297 9.20 25.84 0.53
N ILE A 298 10.13 25.09 1.10
CA ILE A 298 10.56 25.25 2.50
C ILE A 298 11.50 26.44 2.60
N VAL A 299 11.20 27.38 3.49
CA VAL A 299 12.07 28.53 3.76
C VAL A 299 13.28 28.13 4.60
N ASP A 300 14.36 28.86 4.46
CA ASP A 300 15.62 28.65 5.19
C ASP A 300 16.06 27.17 5.18
N ASP A 301 16.59 26.67 6.29
CA ASP A 301 17.02 25.27 6.48
C ASP A 301 15.93 24.40 7.11
N GLY A 302 14.64 24.70 6.89
CA GLY A 302 13.52 23.96 7.44
C GLY A 302 13.58 22.47 7.07
N PRO A 303 13.19 21.57 8.00
CA PRO A 303 13.28 20.13 7.79
C PRO A 303 12.08 19.56 7.03
N VAL A 304 12.27 18.36 6.51
CA VAL A 304 11.21 17.48 6.00
C VAL A 304 10.95 16.40 7.05
N LEU A 305 9.67 16.13 7.37
CA LEU A 305 9.28 15.07 8.29
C LEU A 305 8.48 13.99 7.56
N SER A 306 9.06 12.80 7.37
CA SER A 306 8.33 11.62 6.91
C SER A 306 7.50 11.07 8.06
N VAL A 307 6.19 10.89 7.84
CA VAL A 307 5.24 10.40 8.86
C VAL A 307 4.61 9.12 8.36
N GLU A 308 4.86 8.00 9.05
CA GLU A 308 4.47 6.68 8.58
C GLU A 308 4.21 5.67 9.70
N MET A 309 3.32 4.72 9.45
CA MET A 309 3.10 3.57 10.35
C MET A 309 4.09 2.44 10.01
N SER A 310 5.39 2.77 10.04
CA SER A 310 6.51 1.84 9.90
C SER A 310 7.75 2.40 10.61
N MET A 311 8.79 1.60 10.71
CA MET A 311 10.08 2.01 11.31
C MET A 311 11.04 2.63 10.28
N GLY A 312 10.50 3.26 9.22
CA GLY A 312 11.27 4.00 8.23
C GLY A 312 11.40 3.29 6.88
N GLN A 313 10.31 3.27 6.13
CA GLN A 313 10.28 2.73 4.76
C GLN A 313 10.03 3.84 3.73
N LEU A 314 8.95 4.62 3.84
CA LEU A 314 8.69 5.78 2.98
C LEU A 314 9.83 6.79 3.04
N VAL A 315 10.40 7.03 4.21
CA VAL A 315 11.50 7.98 4.44
C VAL A 315 12.70 7.73 3.52
N GLN A 316 12.89 6.53 3.00
CA GLN A 316 13.97 6.21 2.07
C GLN A 316 13.78 6.90 0.72
N ASP A 317 12.55 6.88 0.16
CA ASP A 317 12.23 7.59 -1.07
C ASP A 317 12.18 9.12 -0.84
N VAL A 318 11.77 9.57 0.36
CA VAL A 318 11.83 11.00 0.75
C VAL A 318 13.28 11.49 0.80
N LYS A 319 14.20 10.72 1.39
CA LYS A 319 15.63 11.02 1.39
C LYS A 319 16.23 11.02 -0.01
N LEU A 320 15.79 10.09 -0.86
CA LEU A 320 16.18 10.06 -2.26
C LEU A 320 15.69 11.32 -3.01
N ALA A 321 14.46 11.78 -2.75
CA ALA A 321 13.96 13.02 -3.33
C ALA A 321 14.73 14.26 -2.85
N ALA A 322 15.12 14.30 -1.58
CA ALA A 322 15.88 15.39 -1.00
C ALA A 322 17.32 15.51 -1.55
N GLU A 323 17.93 14.41 -1.98
CA GLU A 323 19.32 14.37 -2.49
C GLU A 323 20.34 15.08 -1.57
N GLY A 324 20.10 15.09 -0.27
CA GLY A 324 20.91 15.78 0.73
C GLY A 324 20.70 17.30 0.82
N SER A 325 19.79 17.88 0.04
CA SER A 325 19.46 19.33 0.07
C SER A 325 18.72 19.75 1.34
N ARG A 326 18.07 18.80 2.03
CA ARG A 326 17.27 19.03 3.24
C ARG A 326 17.52 17.96 4.27
N THR A 327 17.40 18.32 5.55
CA THR A 327 17.35 17.34 6.64
C THR A 327 16.00 16.62 6.58
N VAL A 328 16.05 15.27 6.49
CA VAL A 328 14.86 14.43 6.47
C VAL A 328 14.78 13.64 7.78
N GLU A 329 13.78 13.97 8.57
CA GLU A 329 13.45 13.34 9.85
C GLU A 329 12.37 12.28 9.68
N LEU A 330 12.27 11.35 10.63
CA LEU A 330 11.26 10.32 10.69
C LEU A 330 10.38 10.49 11.93
N PHE A 331 9.08 10.41 11.75
CA PHE A 331 8.12 10.09 12.79
C PHE A 331 7.41 8.79 12.42
N GLY A 332 7.89 7.69 12.97
CA GLY A 332 7.43 6.33 12.69
C GLY A 332 6.80 5.68 13.90
N THR A 333 5.75 4.89 13.67
CA THR A 333 5.14 4.00 14.65
C THR A 333 5.03 2.59 14.10
N ALA A 334 4.99 1.58 14.95
CA ALA A 334 4.92 0.18 14.55
C ALA A 334 3.92 -0.59 15.40
N GLY A 335 3.73 -1.88 15.10
CA GLY A 335 2.90 -2.78 15.91
C GLY A 335 1.39 -2.48 15.88
N GLY A 336 0.93 -1.61 14.98
CA GLY A 336 -0.48 -1.23 14.88
C GLY A 336 -0.84 0.04 15.66
N ILE A 337 0.15 0.78 16.14
CA ILE A 337 -0.07 2.08 16.81
C ILE A 337 -0.31 3.13 15.72
N VAL A 338 -1.49 3.75 15.76
CA VAL A 338 -1.88 4.85 14.88
C VAL A 338 -1.71 6.17 15.64
N PRO A 339 -0.79 7.06 15.21
CA PRO A 339 -0.60 8.35 15.88
C PRO A 339 -1.82 9.25 15.75
N SER A 340 -2.07 10.07 16.77
CA SER A 340 -3.06 11.14 16.67
C SER A 340 -2.52 12.37 15.93
N PRO A 341 -3.39 13.25 15.38
CA PRO A 341 -2.96 14.53 14.82
C PRO A 341 -2.12 15.36 15.79
N ASN A 342 -2.50 15.40 17.07
CA ASN A 342 -1.76 16.14 18.09
C ASN A 342 -0.33 15.63 18.27
N GLN A 343 -0.09 14.30 18.25
CA GLN A 343 1.27 13.74 18.35
C GLN A 343 2.14 14.14 17.13
N VAL A 344 1.56 14.19 15.93
CA VAL A 344 2.25 14.71 14.75
C VAL A 344 2.56 16.20 14.93
N ALA A 345 1.59 17.00 15.37
CA ALA A 345 1.76 18.43 15.62
C ALA A 345 2.83 18.72 16.69
N GLU A 346 2.88 17.94 17.77
CA GLU A 346 3.92 18.04 18.80
C GLU A 346 5.32 17.75 18.24
N ARG A 347 5.46 16.73 17.39
CA ARG A 347 6.74 16.45 16.75
C ARG A 347 7.17 17.61 15.84
N VAL A 348 6.24 18.22 15.10
CA VAL A 348 6.51 19.41 14.30
C VAL A 348 6.98 20.58 15.15
N ARG A 349 6.25 20.89 16.25
CA ARG A 349 6.65 21.98 17.20
C ARG A 349 8.06 21.74 17.75
N SER A 350 8.35 20.50 18.14
CA SER A 350 9.69 20.10 18.63
C SER A 350 10.78 20.37 17.59
N LEU A 351 10.56 20.01 16.34
CA LEU A 351 11.53 20.23 15.25
C LEU A 351 11.74 21.72 14.95
N LEU A 352 10.70 22.54 15.10
CA LEU A 352 10.77 23.98 14.90
C LEU A 352 11.23 24.76 16.16
N GLY A 353 11.64 24.07 17.22
CA GLY A 353 12.10 24.70 18.48
C GLY A 353 11.01 25.46 19.22
N LYS A 354 9.72 25.09 19.05
CA LYS A 354 8.58 25.67 19.73
C LYS A 354 8.27 24.90 21.03
N GLU A 355 7.63 25.57 21.99
CA GLU A 355 7.16 24.87 23.19
C GLU A 355 6.20 23.75 22.84
N THR A 356 6.46 22.57 23.38
CA THR A 356 5.58 21.42 23.25
C THR A 356 4.64 21.36 24.46
N ARG A 357 3.36 21.09 24.23
CA ARG A 357 2.48 20.71 25.32
C ARG A 357 2.94 19.37 25.88
N PRO A 358 2.88 19.13 27.20
CA PRO A 358 3.25 17.82 27.73
C PRO A 358 2.39 16.74 27.08
N THR A 359 3.05 15.79 26.44
CA THR A 359 2.40 14.57 25.94
C THR A 359 1.80 13.83 27.12
N ILE A 360 0.59 13.32 26.95
CA ILE A 360 0.10 12.28 27.87
C ILE A 360 1.00 11.08 27.59
N ASP A 361 1.93 10.82 28.51
CA ASP A 361 2.75 9.61 28.44
C ASP A 361 1.81 8.41 28.33
N LEU A 362 1.97 7.64 27.25
CA LEU A 362 1.39 6.31 27.22
C LEU A 362 1.89 5.58 28.47
N PRO A 363 1.02 4.87 29.19
CA PRO A 363 1.43 4.24 30.44
C PRO A 363 2.67 3.38 30.20
N ALA A 364 3.72 3.64 31.00
CA ALA A 364 5.04 3.03 30.88
C ALA A 364 5.05 1.51 31.12
N ASN A 365 3.88 0.88 31.20
CA ASN A 365 3.74 -0.54 31.43
C ASN A 365 2.60 -1.13 30.60
N PRO A 366 2.86 -1.50 29.34
CA PRO A 366 1.92 -2.37 28.63
C PRO A 366 1.95 -3.75 29.32
N GLN A 367 0.80 -4.22 29.76
CA GLN A 367 0.57 -5.58 30.27
C GLN A 367 0.90 -6.71 29.24
N TRP A 368 1.69 -6.39 28.21
CA TRP A 368 2.01 -7.19 27.02
C TRP A 368 3.49 -7.41 26.77
N LEU A 369 4.37 -6.96 27.68
CA LEU A 369 5.78 -7.35 27.58
C LEU A 369 5.85 -8.86 27.73
N PRO A 370 6.61 -9.59 26.86
CA PRO A 370 6.79 -11.01 27.02
C PRO A 370 7.28 -11.24 28.44
N VAL A 371 6.48 -11.96 29.21
CA VAL A 371 6.82 -12.32 30.57
C VAL A 371 8.12 -13.09 30.49
N CYS A 372 9.14 -12.66 31.23
CA CYS A 372 10.39 -13.40 31.35
C CYS A 372 10.05 -14.89 31.57
N PRO A 373 10.62 -15.83 30.77
CA PRO A 373 10.30 -17.25 30.91
C PRO A 373 10.42 -17.76 32.34
N GLN A 374 11.33 -17.18 33.13
CA GLN A 374 11.50 -17.51 34.54
C GLN A 374 10.34 -16.97 35.39
N ALA A 375 9.90 -15.74 35.15
CA ALA A 375 8.75 -15.15 35.84
C ALA A 375 7.44 -15.86 35.51
N GLN A 376 7.33 -16.43 34.30
CA GLN A 376 6.18 -17.22 33.89
C GLN A 376 6.14 -18.60 34.57
N ALA A 377 7.32 -19.19 34.82
CA ALA A 377 7.45 -20.46 35.54
C ALA A 377 7.14 -20.33 37.05
N ASP A 378 7.47 -19.17 37.64
CA ASP A 378 7.35 -18.93 39.09
C ASP A 378 6.08 -18.17 39.48
N GLY A 379 5.25 -17.74 38.49
CA GLY A 379 4.00 -16.99 38.73
C GLY A 379 4.17 -15.60 39.38
N ILE A 380 5.36 -15.03 39.30
CA ILE A 380 5.73 -13.75 39.91
C ILE A 380 5.93 -12.69 38.84
N PRO A 381 5.34 -11.50 38.89
CA PRO A 381 5.63 -10.42 37.97
C PRO A 381 7.09 -10.00 38.11
N CYS A 382 7.84 -9.94 37.00
CA CYS A 382 9.24 -9.52 36.96
C CYS A 382 9.33 -8.04 37.46
N PRO A 383 9.98 -7.75 38.58
CA PRO A 383 10.05 -6.40 39.16
C PRO A 383 11.06 -5.48 38.44
N GLU A 384 11.78 -5.99 37.42
CA GLU A 384 12.94 -5.30 36.82
C GLU A 384 12.79 -5.00 35.32
N VAL A 385 11.56 -4.79 34.83
CA VAL A 385 11.35 -4.34 33.46
C VAL A 385 11.97 -2.94 33.30
N GLY A 386 13.15 -2.88 32.63
CA GLY A 386 13.85 -1.63 32.34
C GLY A 386 15.15 -1.40 33.12
N ARG A 387 15.66 -2.36 33.86
CA ARG A 387 17.00 -2.34 34.45
C ARG A 387 17.77 -3.61 34.05
N ASP A 388 19.08 -3.48 33.93
CA ASP A 388 20.06 -4.50 33.56
C ASP A 388 19.77 -5.89 34.17
N CYS A 389 18.94 -6.68 33.49
CA CYS A 389 18.66 -8.05 33.88
C CYS A 389 19.53 -8.97 33.03
N GLU A 390 20.52 -9.66 33.63
CA GLU A 390 21.45 -10.56 32.93
C GLU A 390 20.76 -11.65 32.09
N ILE A 391 19.50 -11.96 32.35
CA ILE A 391 18.70 -12.94 31.58
C ILE A 391 18.18 -12.29 30.31
N CYS A 392 17.79 -11.01 30.37
CA CYS A 392 17.34 -10.24 29.19
C CYS A 392 18.50 -9.89 28.27
N GLU A 393 19.69 -9.55 28.79
CA GLU A 393 20.90 -9.30 28.01
C GLU A 393 21.37 -10.53 27.20
N ARG A 394 21.14 -11.75 27.71
CA ARG A 394 21.49 -12.99 26.98
C ARG A 394 20.46 -13.39 25.92
N ALA A 395 19.24 -12.92 26.04
CA ALA A 395 18.17 -13.21 25.07
C ALA A 395 18.12 -12.21 23.89
N TYR A 396 18.71 -11.01 24.08
CA TYR A 396 18.77 -9.94 23.09
C TYR A 396 20.15 -9.25 23.17
N PRO A 397 21.22 -9.89 22.60
CA PRO A 397 22.56 -9.31 22.54
C PRO A 397 22.63 -8.04 21.72
#